data_7bca260fab00de61ccc3f6ade291ff1b
#
_entry.id   7bca260fab00de61ccc3f6ade291ff1b
#
_cell.length_a   1.000
_cell.length_b   1.000
_cell.length_c   1.000
_cell.angle_alpha   90.00
_cell.angle_beta   90.00
_cell.angle_gamma   90.00
#
_symmetry.space_group_name_H-M   'P 1'
#
loop_
_entity.id
_entity.type
_entity.pdbx_description
1 polymer ?
#
loop_
_entity_poly.entity_id
_entity_poly.type
_entity_poly.pdbx_seq_one_letter_code
_entity_poly.pdbx_strand_id
1 'polypeptide(L)'
;MYFFRREKIQCRYQFSLRDAVDITLLQRALTAALASAPYYTQRLVQEKREMWLEPNTEPCLVYPGSTMRNIPEQTNGYLFCVSCEGDTVYFDWHHFLLDGHGAVSYTHLRAHET
;
A
#
# COMPACT_ATOMS: atom_id res chain seq x y z
N MET A 1 5.70 2.46 -16.30
CA MET A 1 4.74 3.18 -16.67
C MET A 1 3.71 2.65 -17.45
N TYR A 2 4.02 2.24 -18.62
CA TYR A 2 3.14 1.61 -19.47
C TYR A 2 2.53 0.41 -18.80
N PHE A 3 3.33 -0.43 -18.16
CA PHE A 3 2.87 -1.54 -17.39
C PHE A 3 1.94 -1.09 -16.27
N PHE A 4 2.33 -0.06 -15.55
CA PHE A 4 1.56 0.45 -14.44
C PHE A 4 0.18 0.91 -14.88
N ARG A 5 0.10 1.56 -16.05
CA ARG A 5 -1.17 2.05 -16.53
C ARG A 5 -2.05 0.97 -17.11
N ARG A 6 -1.45 0.00 -17.78
CA ARG A 6 -2.23 -1.00 -18.48
C ARG A 6 -2.66 -2.15 -17.60
N GLU A 7 -1.81 -2.54 -16.69
CA GLU A 7 -2.14 -3.69 -15.87
C GLU A 7 -2.32 -3.32 -14.44
N LYS A 8 -3.54 -3.03 -14.13
CA LYS A 8 -3.87 -2.71 -12.76
C LYS A 8 -4.11 -3.97 -11.99
N ILE A 9 -3.07 -4.77 -11.91
CA ILE A 9 -3.17 -6.05 -11.21
C ILE A 9 -3.08 -5.77 -9.72
N GLN A 10 -4.15 -6.07 -9.05
CA GLN A 10 -4.24 -5.88 -7.61
C GLN A 10 -4.56 -7.22 -6.97
N CYS A 11 -3.98 -7.46 -5.82
CA CYS A 11 -4.18 -8.67 -5.07
C CYS A 11 -4.86 -8.34 -3.76
N ARG A 12 -5.52 -9.31 -3.19
CA ARG A 12 -6.23 -9.12 -1.94
C ARG A 12 -5.97 -10.27 -0.99
N TYR A 13 -5.63 -9.91 0.25
CA TYR A 13 -5.66 -10.82 1.37
C TYR A 13 -6.87 -10.47 2.18
N GLN A 14 -7.58 -11.49 2.64
CA GLN A 14 -8.71 -11.22 3.51
C GLN A 14 -8.64 -12.19 4.68
N PHE A 15 -8.88 -11.70 5.87
CA PHE A 15 -8.89 -12.56 7.05
C PHE A 15 -9.95 -12.10 8.02
N SER A 16 -10.56 -13.08 8.67
CA SER A 16 -11.64 -12.83 9.59
C SER A 16 -11.12 -12.87 11.01
N LEU A 17 -11.61 -11.95 11.81
CA LEU A 17 -11.27 -11.92 13.21
C LEU A 17 -12.38 -12.59 14.00
N ARG A 18 -12.14 -12.77 15.30
CA ARG A 18 -13.12 -13.39 16.15
C ARG A 18 -14.32 -12.49 16.37
N ASP A 19 -14.07 -11.19 16.49
CA ASP A 19 -15.09 -10.21 16.76
C ASP A 19 -15.11 -9.15 15.67
N ALA A 20 -16.13 -8.29 15.70
CA ALA A 20 -16.24 -7.21 14.74
C ALA A 20 -15.00 -6.32 14.81
N VAL A 21 -14.57 -5.83 13.66
CA VAL A 21 -13.40 -4.98 13.58
C VAL A 21 -13.75 -3.57 14.06
N ASP A 22 -12.91 -3.04 14.95
CA ASP A 22 -13.02 -1.66 15.36
C ASP A 22 -12.15 -0.84 14.42
N ILE A 23 -12.77 -0.08 13.53
CA ILE A 23 -12.04 0.65 12.50
C ILE A 23 -11.10 1.69 13.09
N THR A 24 -11.46 2.27 14.22
CA THR A 24 -10.61 3.25 14.88
C THR A 24 -9.33 2.62 15.38
N LEU A 25 -9.44 1.44 16.00
CA LEU A 25 -8.27 0.73 16.47
C LEU A 25 -7.42 0.26 15.30
N LEU A 26 -8.05 -0.20 14.24
CA LEU A 26 -7.31 -0.63 13.06
C LEU A 26 -6.55 0.53 12.43
N GLN A 27 -7.17 1.71 12.40
CA GLN A 27 -6.50 2.91 11.88
C GLN A 27 -5.28 3.25 12.71
N ARG A 28 -5.40 3.15 14.04
CA ARG A 28 -4.28 3.45 14.91
C ARG A 28 -3.16 2.44 14.73
N ALA A 29 -3.52 1.19 14.57
CA ALA A 29 -2.53 0.14 14.34
C ALA A 29 -1.80 0.34 13.03
N LEU A 30 -2.54 0.72 11.98
CA LEU A 30 -1.94 0.98 10.68
C LEU A 30 -0.97 2.15 10.76
N THR A 31 -1.38 3.23 11.40
CA THR A 31 -0.53 4.41 11.54
C THR A 31 0.76 4.05 12.29
N ALA A 32 0.64 3.26 13.36
CA ALA A 32 1.81 2.85 14.13
C ALA A 32 2.72 1.93 13.32
N ALA A 33 2.12 1.02 12.55
CA ALA A 33 2.92 0.10 11.74
C ALA A 33 3.70 0.85 10.68
N LEU A 34 3.09 1.85 10.05
CA LEU A 34 3.76 2.61 9.01
C LEU A 34 4.90 3.45 9.57
N ALA A 35 4.78 3.89 10.81
CA ALA A 35 5.87 4.63 11.44
C ALA A 35 7.11 3.76 11.55
N SER A 36 6.94 2.44 11.66
CA SER A 36 8.06 1.51 11.76
C SER A 36 8.51 0.98 10.41
N ALA A 37 7.77 1.28 9.35
CA ALA A 37 8.08 0.75 8.02
C ALA A 37 7.98 1.87 6.98
N PRO A 38 8.94 2.80 6.99
CA PRO A 38 8.84 3.99 6.13
C PRO A 38 8.73 3.69 4.64
N TYR A 39 9.24 2.54 4.20
CA TYR A 39 9.12 2.19 2.79
C TYR A 39 7.67 2.25 2.32
N TYR A 40 6.75 1.79 3.17
CA TYR A 40 5.35 1.69 2.76
C TYR A 40 4.63 3.02 2.84
N THR A 41 5.29 4.08 3.30
CA THR A 41 4.69 5.41 3.32
C THR A 41 5.06 6.22 2.10
N GLN A 42 5.52 5.57 1.04
CA GLN A 42 5.92 6.24 -0.17
C GLN A 42 4.84 6.13 -1.22
N ARG A 43 4.88 7.06 -2.16
CA ARG A 43 3.98 7.02 -3.29
C ARG A 43 4.80 6.92 -4.56
N LEU A 44 4.20 6.37 -5.60
CA LEU A 44 4.85 6.24 -6.88
C LEU A 44 4.59 7.50 -7.71
N VAL A 45 5.66 8.12 -8.17
CA VAL A 45 5.58 9.28 -9.06
C VAL A 45 5.99 8.82 -10.44
N GLN A 46 5.20 9.25 -11.43
CA GLN A 46 5.42 8.84 -12.79
C GLN A 46 5.42 10.08 -13.67
N GLU A 47 6.53 10.34 -14.34
CA GLU A 47 6.65 11.53 -15.14
C GLU A 47 7.38 11.18 -16.42
N LYS A 48 6.72 11.39 -17.55
CA LYS A 48 7.29 11.05 -18.84
C LYS A 48 7.71 9.59 -18.85
N ARG A 49 9.00 9.33 -18.88
CA ARG A 49 9.49 7.96 -18.93
C ARG A 49 10.12 7.51 -17.63
N GLU A 50 10.00 8.32 -16.61
CA GLU A 50 10.64 8.02 -15.35
C GLU A 50 9.63 7.70 -14.28
N MET A 51 10.02 6.82 -13.38
CA MET A 51 9.22 6.46 -12.22
C MET A 51 10.13 6.44 -11.02
N TRP A 52 9.63 6.94 -9.90
CA TRP A 52 10.39 6.84 -8.66
C TRP A 52 9.42 6.87 -7.49
N LEU A 53 9.95 6.53 -6.32
CA LEU A 53 9.18 6.58 -5.09
C LEU A 53 9.60 7.82 -4.31
N GLU A 54 8.65 8.46 -3.68
CA GLU A 54 8.96 9.59 -2.81
C GLU A 54 8.02 9.56 -1.62
N PRO A 55 8.39 10.26 -0.53
CA PRO A 55 7.54 10.27 0.66
C PRO A 55 6.14 10.77 0.35
N ASN A 56 5.16 10.13 0.95
CA ASN A 56 3.77 10.49 0.77
C ASN A 56 3.33 11.23 2.03
N THR A 57 2.84 12.46 1.86
CA THR A 57 2.42 13.26 3.00
C THR A 57 0.93 13.12 3.30
N GLU A 58 0.20 12.41 2.45
CA GLU A 58 -1.22 12.18 2.68
C GLU A 58 -1.42 11.11 3.73
N PRO A 59 -2.51 11.17 4.47
CA PRO A 59 -2.76 10.12 5.47
C PRO A 59 -3.09 8.79 4.81
N CYS A 60 -2.66 7.71 5.44
CA CYS A 60 -3.01 6.37 5.00
C CYS A 60 -4.23 5.94 5.80
N LEU A 61 -5.36 5.89 5.15
CA LEU A 61 -6.63 5.66 5.82
C LEU A 61 -7.08 4.21 5.75
N VAL A 62 -7.78 3.76 6.79
CA VAL A 62 -8.49 2.50 6.75
C VAL A 62 -9.89 2.83 6.23
N TYR A 63 -10.34 2.10 5.23
CA TYR A 63 -11.61 2.37 4.59
C TYR A 63 -12.68 1.38 5.04
N PRO A 64 -13.92 1.83 5.16
CA PRO A 64 -15.00 0.90 5.46
C PRO A 64 -15.47 0.20 4.18
N GLY A 65 -15.97 -1.02 4.34
CA GLY A 65 -16.54 -1.76 3.22
C GLY A 65 -15.55 -2.71 2.59
N SER A 66 -16.07 -3.61 1.78
CA SER A 66 -15.28 -4.68 1.18
C SER A 66 -14.93 -4.42 -0.28
N THR A 67 -15.40 -3.33 -0.85
CA THR A 67 -15.15 -3.03 -2.25
C THR A 67 -13.68 -2.70 -2.47
N MET A 68 -13.07 -3.37 -3.44
CA MET A 68 -11.68 -3.12 -3.76
C MET A 68 -11.55 -1.77 -4.46
N ARG A 69 -10.67 -0.92 -3.96
CA ARG A 69 -10.43 0.38 -4.54
C ARG A 69 -9.31 0.30 -5.55
N ASN A 70 -9.29 1.24 -6.48
CA ASN A 70 -8.20 1.33 -7.45
C ASN A 70 -6.98 1.92 -6.77
N ILE A 71 -5.88 1.20 -6.80
CA ILE A 71 -4.64 1.59 -6.17
C ILE A 71 -3.70 2.06 -7.26
N PRO A 72 -3.11 3.23 -7.16
CA PRO A 72 -3.15 4.16 -6.02
C PRO A 72 -4.15 5.30 -6.17
N GLU A 73 -4.95 5.30 -7.21
CA GLU A 73 -5.81 6.45 -7.53
C GLU A 73 -6.81 6.76 -6.43
N GLN A 74 -7.31 5.73 -5.76
CA GLN A 74 -8.33 5.91 -4.74
C GLN A 74 -7.81 5.61 -3.34
N THR A 75 -6.49 5.63 -3.17
CA THR A 75 -5.88 5.29 -1.89
C THR A 75 -4.85 6.32 -1.46
N ASN A 76 -5.11 7.58 -1.76
CA ASN A 76 -4.22 8.70 -1.40
C ASN A 76 -2.78 8.50 -1.87
N GLY A 77 -2.62 7.78 -2.98
CA GLY A 77 -1.28 7.58 -3.54
C GLY A 77 -0.53 6.39 -2.98
N TYR A 78 -1.05 5.74 -1.95
CA TYR A 78 -0.39 4.56 -1.41
C TYR A 78 -0.57 3.38 -2.34
N LEU A 79 0.39 2.48 -2.32
CA LEU A 79 0.36 1.30 -3.19
C LEU A 79 -0.33 0.12 -2.54
N PHE A 80 -0.98 0.34 -1.42
CA PHE A 80 -1.78 -0.66 -0.75
C PHE A 80 -2.97 0.01 -0.09
N CYS A 81 -3.90 -0.81 0.38
CA CYS A 81 -5.13 -0.30 0.99
C CYS A 81 -5.59 -1.29 2.05
N VAL A 82 -5.97 -0.75 3.20
CA VAL A 82 -6.56 -1.56 4.27
C VAL A 82 -8.01 -1.16 4.42
N SER A 83 -8.89 -2.14 4.42
CA SER A 83 -10.31 -1.88 4.62
C SER A 83 -10.88 -2.97 5.50
N CYS A 84 -12.09 -2.75 5.99
CA CYS A 84 -12.73 -3.73 6.85
C CYS A 84 -14.24 -3.65 6.74
N GLU A 85 -14.87 -4.79 6.98
CA GLU A 85 -16.31 -4.87 7.00
C GLU A 85 -16.71 -6.01 7.93
N GLY A 86 -17.53 -5.72 8.94
CA GLY A 86 -17.91 -6.72 9.91
C GLY A 86 -16.71 -7.20 10.69
N ASP A 87 -16.44 -8.49 10.62
CA ASP A 87 -15.30 -9.10 11.32
C ASP A 87 -14.14 -9.36 10.39
N THR A 88 -14.18 -8.84 9.16
CA THR A 88 -13.18 -9.15 8.16
C THR A 88 -12.32 -7.94 7.83
N VAL A 89 -11.03 -8.17 7.70
CA VAL A 89 -10.06 -7.17 7.30
C VAL A 89 -9.56 -7.54 5.93
N TYR A 90 -9.46 -6.54 5.05
CA TYR A 90 -8.97 -6.74 3.69
C TYR A 90 -7.69 -5.94 3.53
N PHE A 91 -6.69 -6.59 2.99
CA PHE A 91 -5.44 -5.93 2.65
C PHE A 91 -5.24 -6.09 1.15
N ASP A 92 -5.33 -4.97 0.44
CA ASP A 92 -5.19 -4.97 -1.02
C ASP A 92 -3.91 -4.27 -1.39
N TRP A 93 -3.22 -4.77 -2.41
CA TRP A 93 -2.01 -4.09 -2.84
C TRP A 93 -1.91 -4.15 -4.35
N HIS A 94 -1.26 -3.13 -4.89
CA HIS A 94 -0.96 -3.07 -6.30
C HIS A 94 0.24 -3.97 -6.57
N HIS A 95 0.20 -4.64 -7.71
CA HIS A 95 1.29 -5.52 -8.10
C HIS A 95 2.65 -4.82 -8.00
N PHE A 96 2.68 -3.53 -8.33
CA PHE A 96 3.91 -2.77 -8.30
C PHE A 96 4.55 -2.71 -6.92
N LEU A 97 3.77 -2.85 -5.86
CA LEU A 97 4.32 -2.80 -4.51
C LEU A 97 5.38 -3.87 -4.31
N LEU A 98 5.09 -5.09 -4.74
CA LEU A 98 6.05 -6.18 -4.58
C LEU A 98 7.25 -6.00 -5.49
N ASP A 99 7.00 -5.70 -6.76
CA ASP A 99 8.10 -5.52 -7.70
C ASP A 99 8.95 -4.33 -7.32
N GLY A 100 8.31 -3.21 -7.00
CA GLY A 100 9.04 -2.02 -6.62
C GLY A 100 9.81 -2.21 -5.34
N HIS A 101 9.20 -2.91 -4.36
CA HIS A 101 9.85 -3.17 -3.10
C HIS A 101 11.09 -4.03 -3.31
N GLY A 102 10.98 -5.08 -4.13
CA GLY A 102 12.11 -5.93 -4.40
C GLY A 102 13.26 -5.17 -5.04
N ALA A 103 12.94 -4.37 -6.05
CA ALA A 103 13.96 -3.61 -6.76
C ALA A 103 14.62 -2.57 -5.85
N VAL A 104 13.82 -1.84 -5.10
CA VAL A 104 14.34 -0.80 -4.22
C VAL A 104 15.17 -1.41 -3.09
N SER A 105 14.67 -2.49 -2.49
CA SER A 105 15.40 -3.14 -1.41
C SER A 105 16.74 -3.69 -1.88
N TYR A 106 16.74 -4.29 -3.06
CA TYR A 106 17.97 -4.84 -3.60
C TYR A 106 18.99 -3.73 -3.88
N THR A 107 18.53 -2.66 -4.49
CA THR A 107 19.40 -1.54 -4.80
C THR A 107 19.96 -0.92 -3.52
N HIS A 108 19.11 -0.78 -2.53
CA HIS A 108 19.49 -0.20 -1.24
C HIS A 108 20.57 -1.07 -0.56
N LEU A 109 20.36 -2.36 -0.55
CA LEU A 109 21.34 -3.27 0.04
C LEU A 109 22.68 -3.18 -0.65
N ARG A 110 22.67 -3.11 -1.97
CA ARG A 110 23.91 -3.01 -2.70
C ARG A 110 24.65 -1.73 -2.39
N ALA A 111 23.90 -0.65 -2.26
CA ALA A 111 24.51 0.63 -1.91
C ALA A 111 25.16 0.56 -0.54
N HIS A 112 24.58 -0.17 0.39
CA HIS A 112 25.13 -0.30 1.72
C HIS A 112 26.34 -1.22 1.76
N GLU A 113 26.39 -2.18 0.85
CA GLU A 113 27.51 -3.10 0.82
C GLU A 113 28.76 -2.49 0.21
N THR A 114 28.56 -1.48 -0.59
CA THR A 114 29.71 -0.85 -1.22
C THR A 114 30.19 0.32 -0.41
#